data_8cd0e43b6010f4cd77bb0f7eedb84c24
#
_entry.id   8cd0e43b6010f4cd77bb0f7eedb84c24
#
_cell.length_a   1.000
_cell.length_b   1.000
_cell.length_c   1.000
_cell.angle_alpha   90.00
_cell.angle_beta   90.00
_cell.angle_gamma   90.00
#
_symmetry.space_group_name_H-M   'P 1'
#
loop_
_entity.id
_entity.type
_entity.pdbx_description
1 polymer ?
#
loop_
_entity_poly.entity_id
_entity_poly.type
_entity_poly.pdbx_seq_one_letter_code
_entity_poly.pdbx_strand_id
1 'polypeptide(L)'
;GSEMCIRDSDHNAGIVMDIITAIQFNKAYLSDIDGQIGDGDHGINMNKGFTMAGERISASQSFTTAMKILGDTLLLEVGGSMGPIYGTFFRKCAFAVKDVSEINADSFSQMLESALEGVKDIGGAKIGDKTLIDTMEPATVAFKREWDISKEFRKALKVATVAAETGKESTRDMIARIGRAARLGERSLGVLDAGATSCYIILKAMFESVASVLK
;
A
#
# COMPACT_ATOMS: atom_id res chain seq x y z
N GLY A 1 -3.58 -30.95 -2.07
CA GLY A 1 -2.95 -29.99 -2.97
C GLY A 1 -2.04 -29.06 -2.19
N SER A 2 -0.87 -28.73 -2.72
CA SER A 2 0.03 -27.79 -2.07
C SER A 2 -0.65 -26.40 -2.04
N GLU A 3 -0.76 -25.84 -0.85
CA GLU A 3 -1.27 -24.50 -0.65
C GLU A 3 -0.36 -23.49 -1.38
N MET A 4 -0.94 -22.58 -2.16
CA MET A 4 -0.16 -21.54 -2.83
C MET A 4 0.46 -20.60 -1.81
N CYS A 5 1.74 -20.28 -1.98
CA CYS A 5 2.47 -19.41 -1.06
C CYS A 5 3.57 -18.60 -1.78
N ILE A 6 4.04 -17.56 -1.11
CA ILE A 6 5.28 -16.86 -1.44
C ILE A 6 6.37 -17.54 -0.62
N ARG A 7 7.37 -18.09 -1.29
CA ARG A 7 8.55 -18.63 -0.61
C ARG A 7 9.56 -17.51 -0.40
N ASP A 8 9.78 -17.15 0.85
CA ASP A 8 10.67 -16.04 1.19
C ASP A 8 12.12 -16.33 0.78
N SER A 9 12.52 -17.61 0.78
CA SER A 9 13.83 -18.07 0.32
C SER A 9 14.06 -17.99 -1.20
N ASP A 10 13.02 -17.72 -2.00
CA ASP A 10 13.13 -17.68 -3.46
C ASP A 10 13.53 -16.30 -4.01
N HIS A 11 14.15 -15.45 -3.17
CA HIS A 11 14.61 -14.12 -3.57
C HIS A 11 13.49 -13.23 -4.15
N ASN A 12 12.35 -13.17 -3.47
CA ASN A 12 11.16 -12.46 -3.93
C ASN A 12 11.20 -10.94 -3.67
N ALA A 13 12.37 -10.33 -3.59
CA ALA A 13 12.53 -8.86 -3.55
C ALA A 13 11.89 -8.18 -4.76
N GLY A 14 11.74 -8.88 -5.88
CA GLY A 14 11.08 -8.39 -7.09
C GLY A 14 9.66 -7.89 -6.87
N ILE A 15 8.93 -8.44 -5.89
CA ILE A 15 7.60 -7.94 -5.52
C ILE A 15 7.69 -6.49 -5.06
N VAL A 16 8.66 -6.18 -4.19
CA VAL A 16 8.87 -4.81 -3.70
C VAL A 16 9.38 -3.90 -4.81
N MET A 17 10.25 -4.39 -5.69
CA MET A 17 10.71 -3.64 -6.85
C MET A 17 9.56 -3.27 -7.79
N ASP A 18 8.58 -4.14 -7.97
CA ASP A 18 7.39 -3.86 -8.77
C ASP A 18 6.54 -2.73 -8.15
N ILE A 19 6.44 -2.70 -6.81
CA ILE A 19 5.79 -1.59 -6.09
C ILE A 19 6.52 -0.28 -6.37
N ILE A 20 7.85 -0.28 -6.25
CA ILE A 20 8.69 0.90 -6.48
C ILE A 20 8.53 1.40 -7.91
N THR A 21 8.58 0.51 -8.89
CA THR A 21 8.41 0.84 -10.31
C THR A 21 7.04 1.49 -10.56
N ALA A 22 5.98 0.97 -9.93
CA ALA A 22 4.63 1.53 -10.08
C ALA A 22 4.54 2.97 -9.54
N ILE A 23 5.17 3.26 -8.41
CA ILE A 23 5.22 4.62 -7.85
C ILE A 23 6.02 5.55 -8.75
N GLN A 24 7.18 5.10 -9.23
CA GLN A 24 8.01 5.89 -10.17
C GLN A 24 7.24 6.25 -11.44
N PHE A 25 6.55 5.28 -12.01
CA PHE A 25 5.74 5.47 -13.21
C PHE A 25 4.61 6.49 -13.01
N ASN A 26 4.03 6.55 -11.82
CA ASN A 26 2.89 7.40 -11.49
C ASN A 26 3.27 8.72 -10.81
N LYS A 27 4.54 9.11 -10.82
CA LYS A 27 5.03 10.33 -10.18
C LYS A 27 4.25 11.58 -10.61
N ALA A 28 4.14 11.83 -11.90
CA ALA A 28 3.45 13.00 -12.44
C ALA A 28 1.95 12.95 -12.12
N TYR A 29 1.32 11.79 -12.31
CA TYR A 29 -0.10 11.58 -12.04
C TYR A 29 -0.45 11.88 -10.57
N LEU A 30 0.35 11.39 -9.63
CA LEU A 30 0.12 11.63 -8.19
C LEU A 30 0.30 13.10 -7.83
N SER A 31 1.28 13.78 -8.43
CA SER A 31 1.48 15.21 -8.21
C SER A 31 0.34 16.05 -8.80
N ASP A 32 -0.17 15.68 -9.96
CA ASP A 32 -1.33 16.35 -10.58
C ASP A 32 -2.59 16.23 -9.70
N ILE A 33 -2.86 15.04 -9.16
CA ILE A 33 -3.98 14.84 -8.24
C ILE A 33 -3.80 15.68 -6.98
N ASP A 34 -2.63 15.60 -6.37
CA ASP A 34 -2.34 16.37 -5.14
C ASP A 34 -2.42 17.87 -5.39
N GLY A 35 -2.00 18.34 -6.55
CA GLY A 35 -2.07 19.76 -6.92
C GLY A 35 -3.49 20.32 -7.01
N GLN A 36 -4.51 19.49 -7.13
CA GLN A 36 -5.90 19.94 -7.20
C GLN A 36 -6.43 20.42 -5.83
N ILE A 37 -5.99 19.78 -4.74
CA ILE A 37 -6.45 20.09 -3.37
C ILE A 37 -5.31 20.13 -2.35
N GLY A 38 -4.06 20.15 -2.81
CA GLY A 38 -2.86 20.20 -1.98
C GLY A 38 -1.76 21.02 -2.63
N ASP A 39 -0.51 20.79 -2.24
CA ASP A 39 0.66 21.52 -2.74
C ASP A 39 1.34 20.87 -3.95
N GLY A 40 0.86 19.72 -4.42
CA GLY A 40 1.36 19.08 -5.63
C GLY A 40 2.66 18.32 -5.45
N ASP A 41 3.12 18.08 -4.22
CA ASP A 41 4.41 17.44 -3.97
C ASP A 41 4.34 15.92 -3.71
N HIS A 42 3.14 15.35 -3.62
CA HIS A 42 2.95 13.95 -3.25
C HIS A 42 3.71 12.97 -4.17
N GLY A 43 3.57 13.13 -5.48
CA GLY A 43 4.27 12.27 -6.43
C GLY A 43 5.78 12.42 -6.37
N ILE A 44 6.26 13.64 -6.20
CA ILE A 44 7.70 13.95 -6.10
C ILE A 44 8.29 13.28 -4.85
N ASN A 45 7.63 13.44 -3.70
CA ASN A 45 8.10 12.90 -2.43
C ASN A 45 8.06 11.37 -2.41
N MET A 46 6.97 10.79 -2.91
CA MET A 46 6.84 9.34 -3.02
C MET A 46 7.91 8.76 -3.95
N ASN A 47 8.10 9.34 -5.13
CA ASN A 47 9.12 8.89 -6.07
C ASN A 47 10.52 8.95 -5.47
N LYS A 48 10.85 10.02 -4.76
CA LYS A 48 12.16 10.17 -4.10
C LYS A 48 12.40 9.04 -3.11
N GLY A 49 11.49 8.83 -2.17
CA GLY A 49 11.66 7.81 -1.12
C GLY A 49 11.69 6.39 -1.67
N PHE A 50 10.80 6.07 -2.59
CA PHE A 50 10.74 4.73 -3.20
C PHE A 50 11.97 4.45 -4.07
N THR A 51 12.47 5.44 -4.81
CA THR A 51 13.70 5.32 -5.61
C THR A 51 14.91 5.07 -4.71
N MET A 52 15.04 5.81 -3.61
CA MET A 52 16.12 5.59 -2.65
C MET A 52 16.07 4.17 -2.05
N ALA A 53 14.89 3.67 -1.73
CA ALA A 53 14.73 2.31 -1.25
C ALA A 53 15.16 1.28 -2.30
N GLY A 54 14.80 1.50 -3.57
CA GLY A 54 15.18 0.64 -4.68
C GLY A 54 16.71 0.52 -4.84
N GLU A 55 17.43 1.59 -4.59
CA GLU A 55 18.89 1.59 -4.62
C GLU A 55 19.53 0.78 -3.49
N ARG A 56 18.80 0.59 -2.39
CA ARG A 56 19.24 -0.15 -1.20
C ARG A 56 18.83 -1.62 -1.22
N ILE A 57 17.91 -2.01 -2.11
CA ILE A 57 17.39 -3.37 -2.21
C ILE A 57 18.20 -4.15 -3.25
N SER A 58 18.64 -5.37 -2.88
CA SER A 58 19.30 -6.31 -3.78
C SER A 58 18.29 -7.33 -4.31
N ALA A 59 18.39 -7.71 -5.57
CA ALA A 59 17.56 -8.74 -6.20
C ALA A 59 17.66 -10.11 -5.52
N SER A 60 18.74 -10.37 -4.78
CA SER A 60 18.96 -11.63 -4.05
C SER A 60 18.25 -11.69 -2.71
N GLN A 61 17.64 -10.60 -2.27
CA GLN A 61 16.97 -10.52 -0.96
C GLN A 61 15.56 -11.13 -1.00
N SER A 62 15.08 -11.50 0.19
CA SER A 62 13.72 -11.98 0.38
C SER A 62 12.71 -10.84 0.28
N PHE A 63 11.45 -11.20 0.08
CA PHE A 63 10.33 -10.28 0.17
C PHE A 63 10.31 -9.54 1.51
N THR A 64 10.46 -10.26 2.61
CA THR A 64 10.46 -9.71 3.98
C THR A 64 11.58 -8.67 4.17
N THR A 65 12.80 -9.00 3.77
CA THR A 65 13.94 -8.08 3.86
C THR A 65 13.72 -6.83 3.01
N ALA A 66 13.26 -6.99 1.78
CA ALA A 66 12.99 -5.87 0.89
C ALA A 66 11.89 -4.95 1.43
N MET A 67 10.82 -5.52 1.99
CA MET A 67 9.76 -4.74 2.67
C MET A 67 10.31 -3.92 3.84
N LYS A 68 11.18 -4.53 4.64
CA LYS A 68 11.81 -3.83 5.77
C LYS A 68 12.68 -2.67 5.30
N ILE A 69 13.48 -2.88 4.26
CA ILE A 69 14.34 -1.82 3.69
C ILE A 69 13.46 -0.68 3.16
N LEU A 70 12.38 -0.99 2.46
CA LEU A 70 11.44 0.03 1.97
C LEU A 70 10.85 0.82 3.14
N GLY A 71 10.33 0.16 4.14
CA GLY A 71 9.75 0.81 5.32
C GLY A 71 10.73 1.70 6.06
N ASP A 72 11.94 1.19 6.35
CA ASP A 72 12.98 1.94 7.04
C ASP A 72 13.43 3.17 6.23
N THR A 73 13.58 3.00 4.91
CA THR A 73 13.96 4.12 4.03
C THR A 73 12.91 5.21 4.01
N LEU A 74 11.63 4.86 3.90
CA LEU A 74 10.56 5.85 3.86
C LEU A 74 10.46 6.62 5.19
N LEU A 75 10.64 5.95 6.32
CA LEU A 75 10.65 6.61 7.63
C LEU A 75 11.76 7.65 7.75
N LEU A 76 12.93 7.35 7.22
CA LEU A 76 14.11 8.21 7.36
C LEU A 76 14.17 9.34 6.32
N GLU A 77 13.68 9.07 5.11
CA GLU A 77 13.99 9.92 3.95
C GLU A 77 12.79 10.71 3.42
N VAL A 78 11.56 10.34 3.80
CA VAL A 78 10.35 11.05 3.34
C VAL A 78 9.80 11.91 4.47
N GLY A 79 9.77 13.21 4.23
CA GLY A 79 9.21 14.18 5.16
C GLY A 79 7.68 14.20 5.15
N GLY A 80 7.10 14.99 6.04
CA GLY A 80 5.66 15.13 6.16
C GLY A 80 5.00 13.90 6.76
N SER A 81 3.74 13.67 6.42
CA SER A 81 2.94 12.55 6.96
C SER A 81 3.18 11.23 6.24
N MET A 82 3.55 11.26 4.97
CA MET A 82 3.64 10.05 4.15
C MET A 82 4.82 9.14 4.53
N GLY A 83 5.94 9.71 4.99
CA GLY A 83 7.07 8.93 5.47
C GLY A 83 6.69 8.03 6.65
N PRO A 84 6.19 8.59 7.76
CA PRO A 84 5.70 7.80 8.89
C PRO A 84 4.58 6.81 8.52
N ILE A 85 3.64 7.22 7.70
CA ILE A 85 2.49 6.38 7.31
C ILE A 85 2.94 5.17 6.48
N TYR A 86 3.58 5.40 5.34
CA TYR A 86 4.03 4.30 4.48
C TYR A 86 5.21 3.55 5.06
N GLY A 87 6.10 4.24 5.77
CA GLY A 87 7.18 3.58 6.50
C GLY A 87 6.64 2.58 7.52
N THR A 88 5.62 2.95 8.27
CA THR A 88 4.95 2.06 9.21
C THR A 88 4.23 0.92 8.50
N PHE A 89 3.52 1.21 7.41
CA PHE A 89 2.84 0.17 6.62
C PHE A 89 3.80 -0.96 6.23
N PHE A 90 4.90 -0.63 5.58
CA PHE A 90 5.85 -1.63 5.09
C PHE A 90 6.63 -2.31 6.22
N ARG A 91 6.97 -1.59 7.28
CA ARG A 91 7.61 -2.20 8.45
C ARG A 91 6.69 -3.18 9.16
N LYS A 92 5.42 -2.85 9.31
CA LYS A 92 4.43 -3.76 9.90
C LYS A 92 4.21 -5.00 9.03
N CYS A 93 4.19 -4.84 7.70
CA CYS A 93 4.16 -5.97 6.78
C CYS A 93 5.35 -6.90 7.01
N ALA A 94 6.56 -6.36 7.02
CA ALA A 94 7.78 -7.14 7.22
C ALA A 94 7.79 -7.84 8.57
N PHE A 95 7.41 -7.14 9.63
CA PHE A 95 7.38 -7.70 10.99
C PHE A 95 6.39 -8.86 11.10
N ALA A 96 5.22 -8.74 10.48
CA ALA A 96 4.17 -9.77 10.55
C ALA A 96 4.60 -11.10 9.93
N VAL A 97 5.51 -11.09 8.95
CA VAL A 97 5.95 -12.30 8.23
C VAL A 97 7.44 -12.64 8.45
N LYS A 98 8.09 -12.00 9.40
CA LYS A 98 9.55 -12.13 9.62
C LYS A 98 10.02 -13.55 9.93
N ASP A 99 9.16 -14.35 10.60
CA ASP A 99 9.51 -15.71 11.03
C ASP A 99 8.83 -16.80 10.19
N VAL A 100 8.26 -16.40 9.06
CA VAL A 100 7.49 -17.30 8.18
C VAL A 100 8.30 -17.55 6.91
N SER A 101 8.68 -18.81 6.67
CA SER A 101 9.44 -19.18 5.46
C SER A 101 8.54 -19.26 4.22
N GLU A 102 7.26 -19.57 4.41
CA GLU A 102 6.26 -19.64 3.35
C GLU A 102 5.06 -18.77 3.74
N ILE A 103 4.87 -17.67 3.01
CA ILE A 103 3.77 -16.74 3.25
C ILE A 103 2.56 -17.25 2.47
N ASN A 104 1.63 -17.89 3.17
CA ASN A 104 0.36 -18.35 2.61
C ASN A 104 -0.71 -17.25 2.70
N ALA A 105 -1.92 -17.53 2.24
CA ALA A 105 -2.98 -16.53 2.25
C ALA A 105 -3.38 -16.09 3.66
N ASP A 106 -3.35 -16.99 4.65
CA ASP A 106 -3.63 -16.63 6.04
C ASP A 106 -2.59 -15.65 6.58
N SER A 107 -1.31 -15.95 6.43
CA SER A 107 -0.23 -15.03 6.88
C SER A 107 -0.23 -13.74 6.08
N PHE A 108 -0.55 -13.76 4.79
CA PHE A 108 -0.69 -12.55 3.98
C PHE A 108 -1.86 -11.69 4.46
N SER A 109 -2.99 -12.27 4.80
CA SER A 109 -4.14 -11.55 5.38
C SER A 109 -3.77 -10.89 6.70
N GLN A 110 -3.09 -11.62 7.59
CA GLN A 110 -2.61 -11.09 8.88
C GLN A 110 -1.61 -9.95 8.67
N MET A 111 -0.74 -10.06 7.66
CA MET A 111 0.18 -9.00 7.28
C MET A 111 -0.56 -7.71 6.91
N LEU A 112 -1.58 -7.80 6.06
CA LEU A 112 -2.40 -6.65 5.67
C LEU A 112 -3.14 -6.04 6.87
N GLU A 113 -3.73 -6.86 7.73
CA GLU A 113 -4.43 -6.40 8.93
C GLU A 113 -3.48 -5.68 9.89
N SER A 114 -2.30 -6.24 10.13
CA SER A 114 -1.28 -5.65 10.99
C SER A 114 -0.81 -4.28 10.47
N ALA A 115 -0.61 -4.18 9.16
CA ALA A 115 -0.21 -2.94 8.52
C ALA A 115 -1.33 -1.88 8.60
N LEU A 116 -2.57 -2.28 8.36
CA LEU A 116 -3.73 -1.38 8.48
C LEU A 116 -3.87 -0.82 9.91
N GLU A 117 -3.78 -1.67 10.92
CA GLU A 117 -3.83 -1.23 12.33
C GLU A 117 -2.73 -0.24 12.65
N GLY A 118 -1.49 -0.51 12.22
CA GLY A 118 -0.36 0.37 12.44
C GLY A 118 -0.56 1.75 11.82
N VAL A 119 -1.10 1.81 10.61
CA VAL A 119 -1.40 3.06 9.92
C VAL A 119 -2.54 3.82 10.61
N LYS A 120 -3.59 3.13 11.03
CA LYS A 120 -4.71 3.75 11.76
C LYS A 120 -4.26 4.34 13.10
N ASP A 121 -3.36 3.66 13.81
CA ASP A 121 -2.83 4.12 15.10
C ASP A 121 -2.03 5.43 14.95
N ILE A 122 -1.29 5.58 13.86
CA ILE A 122 -0.51 6.80 13.62
C ILE A 122 -1.39 7.95 13.13
N GLY A 123 -2.24 7.68 12.15
CA GLY A 123 -2.97 8.73 11.44
C GLY A 123 -4.29 9.13 12.08
N GLY A 124 -4.90 8.24 12.83
CA GLY A 124 -6.22 8.47 13.43
C GLY A 124 -7.38 8.56 12.41
N ALA A 125 -7.11 8.27 11.15
CA ALA A 125 -8.13 8.32 10.10
C ALA A 125 -9.03 7.07 10.12
N LYS A 126 -10.25 7.25 9.64
CA LYS A 126 -11.24 6.19 9.47
C LYS A 126 -11.89 6.31 8.10
N ILE A 127 -12.65 5.29 7.71
CA ILE A 127 -13.46 5.31 6.49
C ILE A 127 -14.34 6.56 6.47
N GLY A 128 -14.33 7.25 5.34
CA GLY A 128 -15.10 8.48 5.11
C GLY A 128 -14.30 9.77 5.32
N ASP A 129 -13.09 9.69 5.88
CA ASP A 129 -12.26 10.87 6.13
C ASP A 129 -11.53 11.40 4.88
N LYS A 130 -11.62 10.70 3.76
CA LYS A 130 -10.93 11.00 2.50
C LYS A 130 -9.42 10.88 2.67
N THR A 131 -8.95 9.67 2.94
CA THR A 131 -7.53 9.34 3.13
C THR A 131 -7.20 8.00 2.49
N LEU A 132 -5.93 7.57 2.61
CA LEU A 132 -5.50 6.24 2.18
C LEU A 132 -6.26 5.11 2.88
N ILE A 133 -6.86 5.36 4.06
CA ILE A 133 -7.67 4.35 4.76
C ILE A 133 -8.90 3.96 3.94
N ASP A 134 -9.47 4.88 3.17
CA ASP A 134 -10.60 4.60 2.27
C ASP A 134 -10.24 3.61 1.15
N THR A 135 -8.97 3.41 0.90
CA THR A 135 -8.44 2.39 -0.02
C THR A 135 -7.98 1.13 0.74
N MET A 136 -7.16 1.32 1.76
CA MET A 136 -6.46 0.25 2.47
C MET A 136 -7.41 -0.67 3.24
N GLU A 137 -8.37 -0.11 3.98
CA GLU A 137 -9.29 -0.89 4.79
C GLU A 137 -10.23 -1.76 3.95
N PRO A 138 -10.90 -1.23 2.90
CA PRO A 138 -11.73 -2.07 2.03
C PRO A 138 -10.94 -3.20 1.37
N ALA A 139 -9.72 -2.94 0.93
CA ALA A 139 -8.86 -3.97 0.33
C ALA A 139 -8.51 -5.09 1.32
N THR A 140 -8.14 -4.72 2.53
CA THR A 140 -7.79 -5.66 3.60
C THR A 140 -8.98 -6.53 3.99
N VAL A 141 -10.15 -5.92 4.17
CA VAL A 141 -11.39 -6.62 4.51
C VAL A 141 -11.82 -7.57 3.38
N ALA A 142 -11.76 -7.10 2.13
CA ALA A 142 -12.16 -7.89 0.97
C ALA A 142 -11.23 -9.11 0.76
N PHE A 143 -9.92 -8.95 0.97
CA PHE A 143 -8.98 -10.06 0.89
C PHE A 143 -9.36 -11.18 1.87
N LYS A 144 -9.53 -10.83 3.14
CA LYS A 144 -9.87 -11.80 4.18
C LYS A 144 -11.19 -12.49 3.90
N ARG A 145 -12.22 -11.73 3.55
CA ARG A 145 -13.55 -12.28 3.24
C ARG A 145 -13.49 -13.29 2.10
N GLU A 146 -12.84 -12.94 0.99
CA GLU A 146 -12.77 -13.83 -0.16
C GLU A 146 -11.93 -15.07 0.13
N TRP A 147 -10.82 -14.91 0.83
CA TRP A 147 -10.02 -16.05 1.27
C TRP A 147 -10.82 -17.00 2.16
N ASP A 148 -11.58 -16.48 3.12
CA ASP A 148 -12.41 -17.31 4.01
C ASP A 148 -13.49 -18.08 3.26
N ILE A 149 -14.03 -17.51 2.18
CA ILE A 149 -15.09 -18.10 1.37
C ILE A 149 -14.54 -19.12 0.37
N SER A 150 -13.60 -18.69 -0.48
CA SER A 150 -13.16 -19.48 -1.64
C SER A 150 -11.92 -20.33 -1.38
N LYS A 151 -11.09 -19.96 -0.41
CA LYS A 151 -9.77 -20.55 -0.19
C LYS A 151 -8.87 -20.49 -1.42
N GLU A 152 -9.07 -19.46 -2.25
CA GLU A 152 -8.27 -19.21 -3.46
C GLU A 152 -7.47 -17.92 -3.30
N PHE A 153 -6.14 -18.05 -3.11
CA PHE A 153 -5.24 -16.91 -2.85
C PHE A 153 -5.29 -15.90 -4.01
N ARG A 154 -5.18 -16.35 -5.27
CA ARG A 154 -5.23 -15.46 -6.43
C ARG A 154 -6.56 -14.72 -6.54
N LYS A 155 -7.66 -15.39 -6.24
CA LYS A 155 -8.97 -14.76 -6.26
C LYS A 155 -9.10 -13.70 -5.18
N ALA A 156 -8.60 -13.98 -3.97
CA ALA A 156 -8.58 -13.00 -2.87
C ALA A 156 -7.77 -11.75 -3.25
N LEU A 157 -6.60 -11.92 -3.90
CA LEU A 157 -5.80 -10.81 -4.40
C LEU A 157 -6.57 -9.96 -5.42
N LYS A 158 -7.27 -10.61 -6.34
CA LYS A 158 -8.05 -9.93 -7.38
C LYS A 158 -9.23 -9.14 -6.80
N VAL A 159 -9.97 -9.76 -5.89
CA VAL A 159 -11.11 -9.10 -5.21
C VAL A 159 -10.62 -7.93 -4.36
N ALA A 160 -9.51 -8.08 -3.67
CA ALA A 160 -8.90 -7.00 -2.88
C ALA A 160 -8.44 -5.83 -3.77
N THR A 161 -7.91 -6.11 -4.96
CA THR A 161 -7.52 -5.06 -5.92
C THR A 161 -8.74 -4.25 -6.37
N VAL A 162 -9.85 -4.91 -6.68
CA VAL A 162 -11.10 -4.24 -7.04
C VAL A 162 -11.64 -3.39 -5.90
N ALA A 163 -11.60 -3.92 -4.67
CA ALA A 163 -12.03 -3.17 -3.48
C ALA A 163 -11.16 -1.94 -3.23
N ALA A 164 -9.84 -2.04 -3.46
CA ALA A 164 -8.93 -0.91 -3.35
C ALA A 164 -9.28 0.18 -4.37
N GLU A 165 -9.57 -0.18 -5.62
CA GLU A 165 -9.97 0.76 -6.67
C GLU A 165 -11.28 1.45 -6.33
N THR A 166 -12.27 0.70 -5.90
CA THR A 166 -13.58 1.25 -5.49
C THR A 166 -13.41 2.21 -4.31
N GLY A 167 -12.60 1.85 -3.34
CA GLY A 167 -12.31 2.71 -2.18
C GLY A 167 -11.62 4.01 -2.60
N LYS A 168 -10.63 3.93 -3.47
CA LYS A 168 -9.96 5.11 -4.04
C LYS A 168 -10.96 6.01 -4.76
N GLU A 169 -11.78 5.47 -5.64
CA GLU A 169 -12.77 6.23 -6.40
C GLU A 169 -13.81 6.88 -5.47
N SER A 170 -14.19 6.24 -4.37
CA SER A 170 -15.15 6.79 -3.42
C SER A 170 -14.72 8.12 -2.81
N THR A 171 -13.39 8.40 -2.80
CA THR A 171 -12.88 9.67 -2.25
C THR A 171 -13.29 10.89 -3.06
N ARG A 172 -13.71 10.73 -4.32
CA ARG A 172 -14.26 11.85 -5.12
C ARG A 172 -15.50 12.47 -4.48
N ASP A 173 -16.32 11.64 -3.86
CA ASP A 173 -17.58 12.05 -3.28
C ASP A 173 -17.48 12.41 -1.80
N MET A 174 -16.26 12.50 -1.28
CA MET A 174 -15.97 12.83 0.11
C MET A 174 -15.43 14.25 0.24
N ILE A 175 -15.75 14.88 1.36
CA ILE A 175 -15.10 16.10 1.82
C ILE A 175 -13.97 15.69 2.77
N ALA A 176 -12.77 16.22 2.54
CA ALA A 176 -11.62 15.91 3.38
C ALA A 176 -11.83 16.36 4.82
N ARG A 177 -11.60 15.46 5.77
CA ARG A 177 -11.78 15.73 7.21
C ARG A 177 -10.45 15.81 7.95
N ILE A 178 -9.39 15.30 7.36
CA ILE A 178 -8.05 15.22 7.93
C ILE A 178 -7.05 15.74 6.90
N GLY A 179 -5.90 16.21 7.37
CA GLY A 179 -4.79 16.64 6.53
C GLY A 179 -4.97 18.04 5.95
N ARG A 180 -4.11 18.38 5.00
CA ARG A 180 -4.08 19.73 4.38
C ARG A 180 -5.37 20.05 3.65
N ALA A 181 -5.92 19.08 2.92
CA ALA A 181 -7.15 19.26 2.15
C ALA A 181 -8.38 19.56 3.02
N ALA A 182 -8.35 19.19 4.31
CA ALA A 182 -9.43 19.50 5.24
C ALA A 182 -9.70 21.02 5.36
N ARG A 183 -8.68 21.83 5.15
CA ARG A 183 -8.79 23.31 5.18
C ARG A 183 -9.63 23.86 4.04
N LEU A 184 -9.81 23.09 2.98
CA LEU A 184 -10.59 23.49 1.81
C LEU A 184 -12.09 23.26 1.97
N GLY A 185 -12.51 22.46 2.97
CA GLY A 185 -13.90 22.12 3.16
C GLY A 185 -14.52 21.51 1.88
N GLU A 186 -15.65 22.04 1.44
CA GLU A 186 -16.36 21.56 0.26
C GLU A 186 -15.53 21.65 -1.04
N ARG A 187 -14.52 22.51 -1.10
CA ARG A 187 -13.63 22.59 -2.28
C ARG A 187 -12.77 21.34 -2.46
N SER A 188 -12.70 20.46 -1.45
CA SER A 188 -12.03 19.15 -1.58
C SER A 188 -12.89 18.10 -2.28
N LEU A 189 -14.20 18.39 -2.46
CA LEU A 189 -15.15 17.50 -3.12
C LEU A 189 -14.88 17.46 -4.65
N GLY A 190 -15.11 16.30 -5.25
CA GLY A 190 -15.05 16.11 -6.70
C GLY A 190 -13.70 15.70 -7.25
N VAL A 191 -12.67 15.59 -6.41
CA VAL A 191 -11.35 15.15 -6.80
C VAL A 191 -10.88 13.97 -5.94
N LEU A 192 -10.03 13.13 -6.48
CA LEU A 192 -9.44 12.00 -5.76
C LEU A 192 -8.53 12.47 -4.63
N ASP A 193 -8.48 11.71 -3.55
CA ASP A 193 -7.43 11.89 -2.55
C ASP A 193 -6.11 11.30 -3.05
N ALA A 194 -5.02 12.06 -2.95
CA ALA A 194 -3.70 11.63 -3.42
C ALA A 194 -3.19 10.41 -2.64
N GLY A 195 -3.38 10.38 -1.32
CA GLY A 195 -2.99 9.25 -0.49
C GLY A 195 -3.78 7.97 -0.82
N ALA A 196 -5.10 8.10 -1.00
CA ALA A 196 -5.95 6.98 -1.44
C ALA A 196 -5.50 6.45 -2.80
N THR A 197 -5.10 7.33 -3.70
CA THR A 197 -4.62 6.97 -5.05
C THR A 197 -3.26 6.28 -5.00
N SER A 198 -2.29 6.80 -4.24
CA SER A 198 -0.99 6.14 -4.10
C SER A 198 -1.11 4.79 -3.40
N CYS A 199 -2.01 4.67 -2.42
CA CYS A 199 -2.29 3.41 -1.76
C CYS A 199 -2.84 2.36 -2.75
N TYR A 200 -3.75 2.75 -3.63
CA TYR A 200 -4.25 1.88 -4.69
C TYR A 200 -3.13 1.40 -5.63
N ILE A 201 -2.26 2.32 -6.06
CA ILE A 201 -1.12 1.98 -6.93
C ILE A 201 -0.20 0.95 -6.25
N ILE A 202 0.12 1.17 -4.97
CA ILE A 202 0.95 0.27 -4.18
C ILE A 202 0.31 -1.11 -4.04
N LEU A 203 -0.95 -1.16 -3.60
CA LEU A 203 -1.65 -2.44 -3.36
C LEU A 203 -1.85 -3.21 -4.66
N LYS A 204 -2.24 -2.55 -5.74
CA LYS A 204 -2.40 -3.20 -7.05
C LYS A 204 -1.08 -3.81 -7.52
N ALA A 205 0.02 -3.07 -7.46
CA ALA A 205 1.34 -3.57 -7.87
C ALA A 205 1.77 -4.76 -7.01
N MET A 206 1.59 -4.69 -5.69
CA MET A 206 1.90 -5.77 -4.78
C MET A 206 1.06 -7.02 -5.06
N PHE A 207 -0.25 -6.87 -5.19
CA PHE A 207 -1.16 -8.00 -5.39
C PHE A 207 -0.93 -8.70 -6.74
N GLU A 208 -0.72 -7.93 -7.80
CA GLU A 208 -0.41 -8.48 -9.12
C GLU A 208 0.95 -9.20 -9.12
N SER A 209 1.97 -8.61 -8.49
CA SER A 209 3.29 -9.21 -8.39
C SER A 209 3.27 -10.49 -7.56
N VAL A 210 2.56 -10.49 -6.42
CA VAL A 210 2.37 -11.70 -5.60
C VAL A 210 1.71 -12.79 -6.42
N ALA A 211 0.62 -12.49 -7.13
CA ALA A 211 -0.06 -13.47 -7.97
C ALA A 211 0.87 -14.12 -9.00
N SER A 212 1.83 -13.36 -9.53
CA SER A 212 2.78 -13.87 -10.54
C SER A 212 3.80 -14.84 -9.99
N VAL A 213 4.09 -14.82 -8.68
CA VAL A 213 5.13 -15.65 -8.05
C VAL A 213 4.57 -16.78 -7.19
N LEU A 214 3.26 -16.88 -7.03
CA LEU A 214 2.64 -17.94 -6.24
C LEU A 214 2.95 -19.34 -6.82
N LYS A 215 3.39 -20.25 -5.94
CA LYS A 215 3.71 -21.64 -6.27
C LYS A 215 2.94 -22.61 -5.38
#